data_abbae3657925f4a7661a66f281bca051
#
_entry.id   abbae3657925f4a7661a66f281bca051
#
_cell.length_a   1.000
_cell.length_b   1.000
_cell.length_c   1.000
_cell.angle_alpha   90.00
_cell.angle_beta   90.00
_cell.angle_gamma   90.00
#
_symmetry.space_group_name_H-M   'P 1'
#
loop_
_entity.id
_entity.type
_entity.pdbx_description
1 polymer ?
#
loop_
_entity_poly.entity_id
_entity_poly.type
_entity_poly.pdbx_seq_one_letter_code
_entity_poly.pdbx_strand_id
1 'polypeptide(L)'
;MTFVLARGLVTVFAVISLVHVYWALGGQWAVAAVVPQVPVADGVATLRPAFKPSGWITLAVAAALLSVAALVCLRVGWWLPTVQHRSLQWVISAIALLMFARAIGDSELVGFFKEVKASRFAWLDTWFYSPLCTVLGAGLLTVAWV
;
A
#
# COMPACT_ATOMS: atom_id res chain seq x y z
N MET A 1 -3.01 -9.61 -22.29
CA MET A 1 -3.72 -9.18 -21.06
C MET A 1 -2.75 -8.89 -19.92
N THR A 2 -1.77 -9.72 -19.66
CA THR A 2 -0.75 -9.57 -18.60
C THR A 2 0.04 -8.26 -18.66
N PHE A 3 0.42 -7.81 -19.84
CA PHE A 3 1.17 -6.54 -19.99
C PHE A 3 0.34 -5.30 -19.62
N VAL A 4 -0.96 -5.29 -19.86
CA VAL A 4 -1.85 -4.19 -19.45
C VAL A 4 -1.99 -4.17 -17.94
N LEU A 5 -2.17 -5.33 -17.32
CA LEU A 5 -2.23 -5.48 -15.87
C LEU A 5 -0.92 -5.03 -15.22
N ALA A 6 0.23 -5.49 -15.75
CA ALA A 6 1.54 -5.10 -15.25
C ALA A 6 1.77 -3.59 -15.34
N ARG A 7 1.37 -2.94 -16.45
CA ARG A 7 1.44 -1.46 -16.57
C ARG A 7 0.59 -0.78 -15.51
N GLY A 8 -0.63 -1.24 -15.28
CA GLY A 8 -1.50 -0.71 -14.23
C GLY A 8 -0.87 -0.83 -12.84
N LEU A 9 -0.33 -2.00 -12.49
CA LEU A 9 0.35 -2.22 -11.21
C LEU A 9 1.56 -1.30 -11.04
N VAL A 10 2.45 -1.25 -12.04
CA VAL A 10 3.65 -0.38 -12.02
C VAL A 10 3.26 1.08 -11.85
N THR A 11 2.26 1.55 -12.60
CA THR A 11 1.79 2.94 -12.50
C THR A 11 1.25 3.24 -11.11
N VAL A 12 0.39 2.38 -10.56
CA VAL A 12 -0.20 2.60 -9.23
C VAL A 12 0.87 2.60 -8.14
N PHE A 13 1.78 1.61 -8.14
CA PHE A 13 2.86 1.56 -7.15
C PHE A 13 3.81 2.75 -7.27
N ALA A 14 4.14 3.19 -8.49
CA ALA A 14 4.99 4.38 -8.72
C ALA A 14 4.30 5.66 -8.21
N VAL A 15 3.02 5.85 -8.50
CA VAL A 15 2.26 7.03 -8.03
C VAL A 15 2.18 7.04 -6.51
N ILE A 16 1.86 5.91 -5.86
CA ILE A 16 1.81 5.83 -4.40
C ILE A 16 3.20 6.09 -3.81
N SER A 17 4.27 5.57 -4.41
CA SER A 17 5.65 5.84 -4.00
C SER A 17 5.97 7.34 -4.06
N LEU A 18 5.63 8.03 -5.15
CA LEU A 18 5.84 9.48 -5.29
C LEU A 18 5.09 10.28 -4.22
N VAL A 19 3.87 9.89 -3.88
CA VAL A 19 3.11 10.51 -2.80
C VAL A 19 3.82 10.33 -1.45
N HIS A 20 4.40 9.15 -1.18
CA HIS A 20 5.19 8.92 0.04
C HIS A 20 6.47 9.74 0.07
N VAL A 21 7.16 9.92 -1.07
CA VAL A 21 8.30 10.84 -1.17
C VAL A 21 7.87 12.28 -0.84
N TYR A 22 6.75 12.74 -1.37
CA TYR A 22 6.20 14.06 -1.05
C TYR A 22 5.96 14.24 0.45
N TRP A 23 5.36 13.26 1.13
CA TRP A 23 5.17 13.30 2.59
C TRP A 23 6.49 13.20 3.38
N ALA A 24 7.45 12.40 2.92
CA ALA A 24 8.77 12.30 3.53
C ALA A 24 9.53 13.63 3.51
N LEU A 25 9.32 14.45 2.49
CA LEU A 25 9.87 15.80 2.34
C LEU A 25 9.09 16.88 3.12
N GLY A 26 8.09 16.48 3.91
CA GLY A 26 7.31 17.40 4.76
C GLY A 26 6.00 17.88 4.14
N GLY A 27 5.56 17.31 3.02
CA GLY A 27 4.27 17.61 2.41
C GLY A 27 3.11 17.30 3.35
N GLN A 28 2.09 18.16 3.42
CA GLN A 28 0.95 18.06 4.35
C GLN A 28 -0.35 17.65 3.68
N TRP A 29 -0.40 17.66 2.35
CA TRP A 29 -1.63 17.34 1.62
C TRP A 29 -2.09 15.91 1.91
N ALA A 30 -3.36 15.74 2.23
CA ALA A 30 -4.03 14.47 2.51
C ALA A 30 -3.51 13.67 3.72
N VAL A 31 -2.55 14.17 4.53
CA VAL A 31 -2.00 13.45 5.69
C VAL A 31 -3.11 12.99 6.65
N ALA A 32 -4.08 13.85 6.96
CA ALA A 32 -5.20 13.51 7.83
C ALA A 32 -6.13 12.41 7.26
N ALA A 33 -6.07 12.17 5.95
CA ALA A 33 -6.87 11.14 5.28
C ALA A 33 -6.18 9.77 5.27
N VAL A 34 -4.85 9.73 5.48
CA VAL A 34 -4.05 8.50 5.37
C VAL A 34 -3.45 8.01 6.69
N VAL A 35 -3.48 8.86 7.73
CA VAL A 35 -3.03 8.47 9.08
C VAL A 35 -4.24 8.05 9.91
N PRO A 36 -4.23 6.85 10.51
CA PRO A 36 -5.27 6.42 11.44
C PRO A 36 -5.45 7.40 12.61
N GLN A 37 -6.68 7.55 13.06
CA GLN A 37 -6.99 8.45 14.17
C GLN A 37 -7.64 7.67 15.31
N VAL A 38 -7.29 8.01 16.55
CA VAL A 38 -7.81 7.42 17.77
C VAL A 38 -8.59 8.45 18.57
N PRO A 39 -9.66 8.03 19.29
CA PRO A 39 -10.37 8.91 20.22
C PRO A 39 -9.45 9.33 21.38
N VAL A 40 -9.61 10.57 21.84
CA VAL A 40 -8.96 11.05 23.07
C VAL A 40 -9.85 10.76 24.25
N ALA A 41 -9.27 10.26 25.36
CA ALA A 41 -9.99 9.80 26.54
C ALA A 41 -10.70 10.91 27.37
N ASP A 42 -10.56 12.18 27.00
CA ASP A 42 -10.97 13.33 27.84
C ASP A 42 -12.46 13.72 27.71
N GLY A 43 -13.34 12.80 27.34
CA GLY A 43 -14.79 13.04 27.32
C GLY A 43 -15.30 13.99 26.22
N VAL A 44 -14.42 14.61 25.44
CA VAL A 44 -14.74 15.40 24.25
C VAL A 44 -14.45 14.50 23.04
N ALA A 45 -15.37 14.41 22.09
CA ALA A 45 -15.25 13.59 20.88
C ALA A 45 -14.15 14.10 19.92
N THR A 46 -12.94 14.30 20.43
CA THR A 46 -11.77 14.75 19.68
C THR A 46 -10.97 13.56 19.20
N LEU A 47 -10.59 13.57 17.93
CA LEU A 47 -9.75 12.57 17.30
C LEU A 47 -8.31 13.10 17.19
N ARG A 48 -7.33 12.27 17.50
CA ARG A 48 -5.91 12.58 17.27
C ARG A 48 -5.26 11.53 16.36
N PRO A 49 -4.22 11.88 15.60
CA PRO A 49 -3.44 10.91 14.86
C PRO A 49 -2.90 9.82 15.79
N ALA A 50 -3.07 8.55 15.43
CA ALA A 50 -2.57 7.41 16.22
C ALA A 50 -1.04 7.45 16.34
N PHE A 51 -0.37 7.95 15.29
CA PHE A 51 1.08 8.12 15.25
C PHE A 51 1.47 9.20 14.24
N LYS A 52 2.68 9.73 14.36
CA LYS A 52 3.29 10.62 13.36
C LYS A 52 4.44 9.89 12.70
N PRO A 53 4.30 9.47 11.44
CA PRO A 53 5.38 8.78 10.73
C PRO A 53 6.61 9.69 10.64
N SER A 54 7.81 9.15 10.87
CA SER A 54 9.03 9.88 10.58
C SER A 54 9.30 9.93 9.08
N GLY A 55 9.98 10.99 8.61
CA GLY A 55 10.34 11.12 7.20
C GLY A 55 11.12 9.91 6.67
N TRP A 56 12.02 9.33 7.48
CA TRP A 56 12.79 8.14 7.10
C TRP A 56 11.94 6.89 6.92
N ILE A 57 10.99 6.64 7.81
CA ILE A 57 10.06 5.51 7.67
C ILE A 57 9.21 5.70 6.41
N THR A 58 8.71 6.91 6.18
CA THR A 58 7.90 7.23 4.99
C THR A 58 8.70 7.05 3.71
N LEU A 59 9.99 7.45 3.71
CA LEU A 59 10.89 7.24 2.58
C LEU A 59 11.19 5.75 2.35
N ALA A 60 11.36 4.98 3.42
CA ALA A 60 11.54 3.52 3.33
C ALA A 60 10.31 2.83 2.69
N VAL A 61 9.10 3.28 3.04
CA VAL A 61 7.86 2.80 2.40
C VAL A 61 7.83 3.18 0.92
N ALA A 62 8.23 4.41 0.57
CA ALA A 62 8.33 4.84 -0.84
C ALA A 62 9.29 3.93 -1.62
N ALA A 63 10.47 3.66 -1.07
CA ALA A 63 11.46 2.77 -1.68
C ALA A 63 10.93 1.33 -1.84
N ALA A 64 10.23 0.80 -0.84
CA ALA A 64 9.61 -0.52 -0.90
C ALA A 64 8.56 -0.59 -2.03
N LEU A 65 7.68 0.40 -2.14
CA LEU A 65 6.67 0.47 -3.21
C LEU A 65 7.30 0.55 -4.60
N LEU A 66 8.36 1.35 -4.75
CA LEU A 66 9.10 1.43 -6.01
C LEU A 66 9.80 0.10 -6.35
N SER A 67 10.32 -0.60 -5.33
CA SER A 67 10.90 -1.94 -5.50
C SER A 67 9.86 -2.95 -5.99
N VAL A 68 8.62 -2.88 -5.50
CA VAL A 68 7.53 -3.73 -6.03
C VAL A 68 7.28 -3.45 -7.51
N ALA A 69 7.22 -2.17 -7.92
CA ALA A 69 7.09 -1.81 -9.33
C ALA A 69 8.24 -2.37 -10.17
N ALA A 70 9.48 -2.27 -9.67
CA ALA A 70 10.67 -2.83 -10.32
C ALA A 70 10.60 -4.36 -10.46
N LEU A 71 10.18 -5.08 -9.40
CA LEU A 71 9.98 -6.53 -9.43
C LEU A 71 8.94 -6.96 -10.48
N VAL A 72 7.85 -6.20 -10.63
CA VAL A 72 6.87 -6.44 -11.69
C VAL A 72 7.50 -6.25 -13.07
N CYS A 73 8.29 -5.19 -13.29
CA CYS A 73 9.00 -4.96 -14.55
C CYS A 73 9.98 -6.10 -14.87
N LEU A 74 10.71 -6.59 -13.88
CA LEU A 74 11.62 -7.75 -14.04
C LEU A 74 10.83 -9.02 -14.38
N ARG A 75 9.71 -9.26 -13.69
CA ARG A 75 8.90 -10.48 -13.88
C ARG A 75 8.32 -10.58 -15.28
N VAL A 76 7.87 -9.45 -15.86
CA VAL A 76 7.33 -9.41 -17.23
C VAL A 76 8.40 -9.22 -18.32
N GLY A 77 9.69 -9.16 -17.94
CA GLY A 77 10.80 -9.09 -18.87
C GLY A 77 11.02 -7.73 -19.53
N TRP A 78 10.50 -6.63 -18.97
CA TRP A 78 10.69 -5.29 -19.57
C TRP A 78 12.10 -4.77 -19.42
N TRP A 79 12.80 -5.10 -18.35
CA TRP A 79 14.16 -4.60 -18.10
C TRP A 79 15.24 -5.63 -18.39
N LEU A 80 15.08 -6.86 -17.90
CA LEU A 80 16.05 -7.93 -18.04
C LEU A 80 15.33 -9.25 -18.37
N PRO A 81 15.03 -9.52 -19.64
CA PRO A 81 14.25 -10.70 -20.04
C PRO A 81 14.93 -12.03 -19.68
N THR A 82 16.25 -12.03 -19.42
CA THR A 82 17.01 -13.20 -18.98
C THR A 82 16.84 -13.52 -17.50
N VAL A 83 16.37 -12.57 -16.67
CA VAL A 83 16.19 -12.75 -15.22
C VAL A 83 14.76 -13.24 -14.92
N GLN A 84 14.41 -14.39 -15.48
CA GLN A 84 13.14 -15.06 -15.16
C GLN A 84 13.37 -16.17 -14.12
N HIS A 85 13.74 -15.76 -12.89
CA HIS A 85 14.03 -16.73 -11.85
C HIS A 85 12.76 -17.08 -11.06
N ARG A 86 12.62 -18.35 -10.68
CA ARG A 86 11.48 -18.84 -9.87
C ARG A 86 11.35 -18.12 -8.54
N SER A 87 12.44 -17.57 -8.00
CA SER A 87 12.42 -16.76 -6.78
C SER A 87 11.59 -15.48 -6.92
N LEU A 88 11.58 -14.82 -8.10
CA LEU A 88 10.75 -13.64 -8.36
C LEU A 88 9.25 -13.93 -8.16
N GLN A 89 8.80 -15.09 -8.63
CA GLN A 89 7.43 -15.56 -8.47
C GLN A 89 7.05 -15.62 -6.98
N TRP A 90 7.90 -16.22 -6.15
CA TRP A 90 7.63 -16.36 -4.72
C TRP A 90 7.73 -15.02 -3.97
N VAL A 91 8.69 -14.17 -4.31
CA VAL A 91 8.80 -12.82 -3.73
C VAL A 91 7.56 -11.99 -4.03
N ILE A 92 7.12 -11.95 -5.30
CA ILE A 92 5.92 -11.20 -5.68
C ILE A 92 4.67 -11.78 -5.01
N SER A 93 4.58 -13.12 -4.89
CA SER A 93 3.47 -13.77 -4.17
C SER A 93 3.46 -13.41 -2.68
N ALA A 94 4.62 -13.35 -2.03
CA ALA A 94 4.72 -12.92 -0.63
C ALA A 94 4.26 -11.45 -0.46
N ILE A 95 4.65 -10.57 -1.39
CA ILE A 95 4.18 -9.17 -1.39
C ILE A 95 2.66 -9.11 -1.60
N ALA A 96 2.10 -9.93 -2.49
CA ALA A 96 0.66 -10.03 -2.68
C ALA A 96 -0.07 -10.44 -1.40
N LEU A 97 0.47 -11.41 -0.66
CA LEU A 97 -0.07 -11.82 0.64
C LEU A 97 0.00 -10.68 1.68
N LEU A 98 1.07 -9.87 1.68
CA LEU A 98 1.14 -8.67 2.52
C LEU A 98 0.06 -7.64 2.15
N MET A 99 -0.26 -7.48 0.86
CA MET A 99 -1.37 -6.61 0.44
C MET A 99 -2.72 -7.11 0.95
N PHE A 100 -2.98 -8.42 0.90
CA PHE A 100 -4.19 -9.00 1.48
C PHE A 100 -4.21 -8.88 3.01
N ALA A 101 -3.10 -9.13 3.70
CA ALA A 101 -2.99 -8.93 5.13
C ALA A 101 -3.28 -7.47 5.51
N ARG A 102 -2.78 -6.49 4.72
CA ARG A 102 -3.09 -5.06 4.89
C ARG A 102 -4.58 -4.77 4.68
N ALA A 103 -5.24 -5.43 3.73
CA ALA A 103 -6.68 -5.25 3.48
C ALA A 103 -7.53 -5.83 4.62
N ILE A 104 -7.16 -6.99 5.16
CA ILE A 104 -7.80 -7.60 6.34
C ILE A 104 -7.60 -6.68 7.54
N GLY A 105 -6.37 -6.23 7.79
CA GLY A 105 -6.01 -5.24 8.80
C GLY A 105 -5.71 -5.84 10.18
N ASP A 106 -5.61 -4.95 11.15
CA ASP A 106 -5.22 -5.25 12.54
C ASP A 106 -6.40 -5.37 13.51
N SER A 107 -7.62 -5.34 13.03
CA SER A 107 -8.87 -5.32 13.80
C SER A 107 -9.14 -4.04 14.62
N GLU A 108 -8.20 -3.17 14.85
CA GLU A 108 -8.41 -1.93 15.61
C GLU A 108 -8.57 -0.71 14.71
N LEU A 109 -7.56 -0.39 13.93
CA LEU A 109 -7.45 0.89 13.22
C LEU A 109 -7.50 0.77 11.70
N VAL A 110 -7.16 -0.40 11.15
CA VAL A 110 -6.83 -0.59 9.74
C VAL A 110 -7.52 -1.83 9.18
N GLY A 111 -7.95 -1.78 7.92
CA GLY A 111 -8.53 -2.91 7.22
C GLY A 111 -10.05 -2.98 7.28
N PHE A 112 -10.60 -4.06 6.71
CA PHE A 112 -12.06 -4.26 6.65
C PHE A 112 -12.70 -4.50 8.01
N PHE A 113 -11.98 -5.10 8.95
CA PHE A 113 -12.50 -5.55 10.25
C PHE A 113 -12.20 -4.59 11.41
N LYS A 114 -11.72 -3.37 11.12
CA LYS A 114 -11.40 -2.38 12.15
C LYS A 114 -12.60 -1.95 12.99
N GLU A 115 -12.36 -1.69 14.27
CA GLU A 115 -13.38 -1.24 15.23
C GLU A 115 -13.58 0.29 15.18
N VAL A 116 -12.52 1.07 15.07
CA VAL A 116 -12.57 2.53 15.01
C VAL A 116 -13.06 3.00 13.63
N LYS A 117 -14.33 3.43 13.55
CA LYS A 117 -15.00 3.81 12.29
C LYS A 117 -15.28 5.31 12.15
N ALA A 118 -15.10 6.10 13.19
CA ALA A 118 -15.56 7.50 13.26
C ALA A 118 -14.64 8.51 12.55
N SER A 119 -13.55 8.09 11.90
CA SER A 119 -12.60 9.00 11.25
C SER A 119 -12.72 8.99 9.72
N ARG A 120 -12.30 10.12 9.08
CA ARG A 120 -12.19 10.20 7.62
C ARG A 120 -11.26 9.11 7.07
N PHE A 121 -10.16 8.83 7.76
CA PHE A 121 -9.28 7.73 7.42
C PHE A 121 -10.04 6.40 7.41
N ALA A 122 -10.80 6.09 8.45
CA ALA A 122 -11.51 4.82 8.57
C ALA A 122 -12.52 4.61 7.43
N TRP A 123 -13.22 5.67 7.00
CA TRP A 123 -14.10 5.60 5.84
C TRP A 123 -13.33 5.33 4.55
N LEU A 124 -12.25 6.09 4.28
CA LEU A 124 -11.40 5.89 3.10
C LEU A 124 -10.73 4.52 3.11
N ASP A 125 -10.34 4.03 4.27
CA ASP A 125 -9.70 2.73 4.40
C ASP A 125 -10.65 1.59 4.02
N THR A 126 -11.92 1.65 4.44
CA THR A 126 -12.92 0.64 4.07
C THR A 126 -13.30 0.70 2.59
N TRP A 127 -13.46 1.91 2.03
CA TRP A 127 -14.03 2.06 0.69
C TRP A 127 -12.98 2.23 -0.41
N PHE A 128 -11.75 2.58 -0.06
CA PHE A 128 -10.71 2.84 -1.03
C PHE A 128 -9.41 2.07 -0.76
N TYR A 129 -8.80 2.22 0.43
CA TYR A 129 -7.46 1.66 0.64
C TYR A 129 -7.46 0.14 0.76
N SER A 130 -8.38 -0.45 1.51
CA SER A 130 -8.48 -1.91 1.65
C SER A 130 -8.92 -2.60 0.35
N PRO A 131 -9.94 -2.12 -0.41
CA PRO A 131 -10.23 -2.61 -1.75
C PRO A 131 -9.05 -2.47 -2.71
N LEU A 132 -8.34 -1.34 -2.70
CA LEU A 132 -7.15 -1.13 -3.52
C LEU A 132 -6.07 -2.17 -3.21
N CYS A 133 -5.77 -2.41 -1.94
CA CYS A 133 -4.80 -3.44 -1.53
C CYS A 133 -5.22 -4.83 -2.00
N THR A 134 -6.52 -5.16 -1.94
CA THR A 134 -7.06 -6.42 -2.46
C THR A 134 -6.84 -6.56 -3.96
N VAL A 135 -7.15 -5.53 -4.73
CA VAL A 135 -6.96 -5.51 -6.19
C VAL A 135 -5.48 -5.59 -6.56
N LEU A 136 -4.62 -4.85 -5.86
CA LEU A 136 -3.17 -4.89 -6.08
C LEU A 136 -2.60 -6.28 -5.73
N GLY A 137 -3.04 -6.89 -4.63
CA GLY A 137 -2.64 -8.24 -4.25
C GLY A 137 -3.05 -9.28 -5.29
N ALA A 138 -4.28 -9.24 -5.77
CA ALA A 138 -4.77 -10.14 -6.83
C ALA A 138 -4.00 -9.93 -8.14
N GLY A 139 -3.74 -8.68 -8.52
CA GLY A 139 -2.94 -8.34 -9.69
C GLY A 139 -1.50 -8.85 -9.61
N LEU A 140 -0.86 -8.69 -8.46
CA LEU A 140 0.49 -9.22 -8.22
C LEU A 140 0.53 -10.74 -8.30
N LEU A 141 -0.43 -11.47 -7.72
CA LEU A 141 -0.52 -12.92 -7.87
C LEU A 141 -0.69 -13.33 -9.33
N THR A 142 -1.56 -12.65 -10.05
CA THR A 142 -1.75 -12.94 -11.48
C THR A 142 -0.45 -12.78 -12.25
N VAL A 143 0.31 -11.67 -12.04
CA VAL A 143 1.60 -11.45 -12.71
C VAL A 143 2.66 -12.45 -12.25
N ALA A 144 2.63 -12.89 -11.00
CA ALA A 144 3.58 -13.87 -10.48
C ALA A 144 3.44 -15.25 -11.15
N TRP A 145 2.23 -15.65 -11.52
CA TRP A 145 1.92 -17.01 -11.99
C TRP A 145 1.62 -17.13 -13.49
N VAL A 146 1.77 -16.06 -14.23
CA VAL A 146 1.76 -16.02 -15.70
C VAL A 146 3.18 -15.82 -16.23
#